data_f37fa8db241298a21db3c82604cea59a
#
_entry.id   f37fa8db241298a21db3c82604cea59a
#
_cell.length_a   1.000
_cell.length_b   1.000
_cell.length_c   1.000
_cell.angle_alpha   90.00
_cell.angle_beta   90.00
_cell.angle_gamma   90.00
#
_symmetry.space_group_name_H-M   'P 1'
#
loop_
_entity.id
_entity.type
_entity.pdbx_description
1 polymer ?
#
loop_
_entity_poly.entity_id
_entity_poly.type
_entity_poly.pdbx_seq_one_letter_code
_entity_poly.pdbx_strand_id
1 'polypeptide(L)'
;MPWIISVALLCTFSSSAICLPEPLTFQVLTVCNFGFFFVVLPGDHLKVCPQGSTCCSQEMEEKYTQQSKHDFRNAVTELSNHLQATFNSRYKKFDEFFKELLENSEKSLNDMFVRTYGRLYMQNSGLFKDLFDELKRYYVGGSVNLEETLNDFWARLLERMFQLVNPQYHFTDEYLECVSKDTEQLKPFGDVPRKLKLQVTRAFVAARTFAQGLAVARDVIARVSAVNPTPQGAQALLKMMYCPYCRGLVAVKPCYNYCFNVMRGCLANQGDLDTEWNNFIESMLMVAERLEGPFNIESVMDPIDVKISDAIMNMQENSMQVSQKVFHGCGQPKTLAQSRPARSVPESGFSARFRPYNPEERPTTAAGTSLDRLVTDVKEKLKQARKFWSSLPSNVCNDEKMSAGSVNEDNCWNGSNKSRVGRALRVILSKTKAGYHPPIKP
;
A
#
# COMPACT_ATOMS: atom_id res chain seq x y z
N MET A 1 -46.23 -53.61 23.19
CA MET A 1 -45.44 -52.84 22.20
C MET A 1 -46.26 -51.96 21.26
N PRO A 2 -47.39 -51.34 21.66
CA PRO A 2 -48.10 -50.37 20.81
C PRO A 2 -47.86 -48.89 21.21
N TRP A 3 -47.11 -48.59 22.28
CA TRP A 3 -46.95 -47.23 22.79
C TRP A 3 -45.75 -46.48 22.20
N ILE A 4 -44.83 -47.16 21.53
CA ILE A 4 -43.64 -46.51 20.93
C ILE A 4 -43.94 -45.86 19.57
N ILE A 5 -44.99 -46.30 18.89
CA ILE A 5 -45.34 -45.78 17.54
C ILE A 5 -46.17 -44.48 17.65
N SER A 6 -46.89 -44.24 18.74
CA SER A 6 -47.68 -43.00 18.92
C SER A 6 -46.86 -41.75 19.25
N VAL A 7 -45.68 -41.91 19.85
CA VAL A 7 -44.81 -40.75 20.20
C VAL A 7 -44.04 -40.25 18.99
N ALA A 8 -43.76 -41.13 18.02
CA ALA A 8 -43.02 -40.79 16.80
C ALA A 8 -43.82 -39.91 15.81
N LEU A 9 -45.16 -39.94 15.87
CA LEU A 9 -46.03 -39.18 14.94
C LEU A 9 -46.35 -37.77 15.40
N LEU A 10 -46.11 -37.40 16.67
CA LEU A 10 -46.39 -36.08 17.22
C LEU A 10 -45.22 -35.07 17.14
N CYS A 11 -44.02 -35.51 16.69
CA CYS A 11 -42.82 -34.64 16.62
C CYS A 11 -42.56 -34.00 15.27
N THR A 12 -43.44 -34.16 14.27
CA THR A 12 -43.20 -33.64 12.92
C THR A 12 -43.53 -32.17 12.67
N PHE A 13 -43.96 -31.39 13.68
CA PHE A 13 -44.43 -30.00 13.50
C PHE A 13 -43.87 -28.99 14.49
N SER A 14 -42.73 -29.20 15.13
CA SER A 14 -42.16 -28.17 16.01
C SER A 14 -40.69 -27.88 15.68
N SER A 15 -40.43 -26.70 15.12
CA SER A 15 -39.11 -26.14 14.79
C SER A 15 -38.40 -25.58 16.04
N SER A 16 -38.27 -26.31 17.14
CA SER A 16 -37.51 -25.85 18.30
C SER A 16 -36.85 -27.02 19.01
N ALA A 17 -35.53 -27.08 18.95
CA ALA A 17 -34.75 -28.03 19.74
C ALA A 17 -34.72 -27.57 21.18
N ILE A 18 -35.30 -28.32 22.10
CA ILE A 18 -35.22 -28.09 23.54
C ILE A 18 -34.45 -29.23 24.18
N CYS A 19 -33.18 -28.98 24.57
CA CYS A 19 -32.49 -29.84 25.53
C CYS A 19 -32.87 -29.40 26.93
N LEU A 20 -33.63 -30.17 27.65
CA LEU A 20 -33.96 -29.93 29.06
C LEU A 20 -32.91 -30.58 29.96
N PRO A 21 -32.28 -29.87 30.89
CA PRO A 21 -31.37 -30.44 31.85
C PRO A 21 -32.15 -30.72 33.15
N GLU A 22 -32.44 -32.00 33.44
CA GLU A 22 -32.62 -32.46 34.84
C GLU A 22 -32.48 -33.97 35.01
N PRO A 23 -32.02 -34.45 36.19
CA PRO A 23 -31.57 -35.81 36.39
C PRO A 23 -32.72 -36.70 36.80
N LEU A 24 -33.29 -37.39 35.89
CA LEU A 24 -34.14 -38.53 36.19
C LEU A 24 -33.82 -39.70 35.22
N THR A 25 -33.65 -40.85 35.79
CA THR A 25 -33.36 -42.18 35.25
C THR A 25 -34.30 -42.62 34.12
N PHE A 26 -34.41 -41.81 33.06
CA PHE A 26 -35.03 -42.18 31.78
C PHE A 26 -34.21 -41.61 30.66
N GLN A 27 -33.84 -42.44 29.73
CA GLN A 27 -33.18 -42.02 28.47
C GLN A 27 -34.10 -41.02 27.75
N VAL A 28 -33.79 -39.72 27.82
CA VAL A 28 -34.52 -38.68 27.12
C VAL A 28 -34.01 -38.60 25.68
N LEU A 29 -34.91 -38.88 24.75
CA LEU A 29 -34.68 -38.65 23.33
C LEU A 29 -34.70 -37.15 23.07
N THR A 30 -33.58 -36.58 22.68
CA THR A 30 -33.45 -35.17 22.32
C THR A 30 -33.55 -35.00 20.78
N VAL A 31 -34.48 -34.20 20.35
CA VAL A 31 -34.66 -33.85 18.94
C VAL A 31 -33.72 -32.69 18.63
N CYS A 32 -32.62 -32.91 17.90
CA CYS A 32 -31.80 -31.85 17.30
C CYS A 32 -32.34 -31.50 15.90
N ASN A 33 -32.29 -30.23 15.54
CA ASN A 33 -33.00 -29.56 14.44
C ASN A 33 -32.60 -30.02 13.00
N PHE A 34 -32.41 -31.31 12.75
CA PHE A 34 -32.14 -31.90 11.43
C PHE A 34 -32.97 -33.15 11.11
N GLY A 35 -34.09 -33.36 11.78
CA GLY A 35 -34.98 -34.48 11.47
C GLY A 35 -34.47 -35.86 11.87
N PHE A 36 -33.40 -35.93 12.67
CA PHE A 36 -32.87 -37.18 13.21
C PHE A 36 -32.98 -37.20 14.73
N PHE A 37 -33.44 -38.35 15.27
CA PHE A 37 -33.45 -38.57 16.70
C PHE A 37 -32.02 -38.89 17.16
N PHE A 38 -31.47 -38.07 18.05
CA PHE A 38 -30.19 -38.36 18.70
C PHE A 38 -30.46 -38.84 20.13
N VAL A 39 -29.88 -39.99 20.46
CA VAL A 39 -29.79 -40.45 21.84
C VAL A 39 -28.72 -39.60 22.53
N VAL A 40 -29.05 -38.96 23.64
CA VAL A 40 -28.05 -38.27 24.44
C VAL A 40 -27.09 -39.32 25.01
N LEU A 41 -25.84 -39.26 24.58
CA LEU A 41 -24.80 -40.20 25.00
C LEU A 41 -23.95 -39.56 26.11
N PRO A 42 -23.35 -40.36 27.00
CA PRO A 42 -22.23 -39.87 27.81
C PRO A 42 -21.12 -39.35 26.88
N GLY A 43 -20.58 -38.17 27.14
CA GLY A 43 -19.59 -37.48 26.27
C GLY A 43 -18.16 -38.01 26.40
N ASP A 44 -17.94 -39.19 26.99
CA ASP A 44 -16.61 -39.77 27.22
C ASP A 44 -15.84 -40.08 25.92
N HIS A 45 -16.55 -40.21 24.79
CA HIS A 45 -15.99 -40.41 23.47
C HIS A 45 -15.46 -39.10 22.81
N LEU A 46 -15.80 -37.92 23.35
CA LEU A 46 -15.33 -36.66 22.83
C LEU A 46 -13.94 -36.30 23.36
N LYS A 47 -13.07 -35.79 22.48
CA LYS A 47 -11.67 -35.49 22.81
C LYS A 47 -11.48 -34.06 23.30
N VAL A 48 -12.30 -33.11 22.87
CA VAL A 48 -12.12 -31.64 23.07
C VAL A 48 -13.35 -31.02 23.75
N CYS A 49 -14.53 -31.32 23.26
CA CYS A 49 -15.75 -30.75 23.85
C CYS A 49 -15.99 -31.30 25.25
N PRO A 50 -16.60 -30.48 26.16
CA PRO A 50 -16.80 -30.88 27.55
C PRO A 50 -17.52 -32.20 27.67
N GLN A 51 -16.96 -33.10 28.48
CA GLN A 51 -17.58 -34.39 28.83
C GLN A 51 -18.88 -34.17 29.60
N GLY A 52 -19.80 -35.08 29.47
CA GLY A 52 -21.14 -35.00 30.02
C GLY A 52 -22.19 -35.38 29.00
N SER A 53 -23.42 -34.95 29.16
CA SER A 53 -24.50 -35.22 28.18
C SER A 53 -24.19 -34.45 26.88
N THR A 54 -24.10 -35.15 25.75
CA THR A 54 -23.77 -34.59 24.46
C THR A 54 -24.70 -35.06 23.34
N CYS A 55 -24.93 -34.18 22.35
CA CYS A 55 -25.62 -34.49 21.09
C CYS A 55 -24.63 -34.83 19.96
N CYS A 56 -23.32 -34.74 20.19
CA CYS A 56 -22.29 -34.95 19.16
C CYS A 56 -21.71 -36.37 19.21
N SER A 57 -21.47 -36.94 18.04
CA SER A 57 -20.59 -38.09 17.86
C SER A 57 -19.13 -37.63 17.68
N GLN A 58 -18.19 -38.58 17.77
CA GLN A 58 -16.78 -38.31 17.48
C GLN A 58 -16.59 -37.76 16.05
N GLU A 59 -17.31 -38.28 15.08
CA GLU A 59 -17.26 -37.83 13.68
C GLU A 59 -17.75 -36.38 13.54
N MET A 60 -18.78 -36.00 14.28
CA MET A 60 -19.26 -34.61 14.33
C MET A 60 -18.22 -33.68 14.95
N GLU A 61 -17.54 -34.10 16.03
CA GLU A 61 -16.46 -33.30 16.64
C GLU A 61 -15.30 -33.08 15.65
N GLU A 62 -14.91 -34.09 14.87
CA GLU A 62 -13.89 -33.97 13.83
C GLU A 62 -14.31 -33.02 12.70
N LYS A 63 -15.56 -33.10 12.22
CA LYS A 63 -16.15 -32.19 11.26
C LYS A 63 -16.13 -30.74 11.78
N TYR A 64 -16.58 -30.52 13.00
CA TYR A 64 -16.58 -29.20 13.63
C TYR A 64 -15.16 -28.65 13.85
N THR A 65 -14.19 -29.52 14.08
CA THR A 65 -12.79 -29.13 14.14
C THR A 65 -12.31 -28.55 12.81
N GLN A 66 -12.65 -29.14 11.69
CA GLN A 66 -12.28 -28.61 10.37
C GLN A 66 -13.04 -27.33 10.06
N GLN A 67 -14.34 -27.27 10.38
CA GLN A 67 -15.15 -26.10 10.17
C GLN A 67 -14.66 -24.92 11.00
N SER A 68 -14.31 -25.09 12.26
CA SER A 68 -13.78 -24.03 13.11
C SER A 68 -12.47 -23.44 12.59
N LYS A 69 -11.59 -24.28 12.00
CA LYS A 69 -10.38 -23.81 11.31
C LYS A 69 -10.71 -23.00 10.07
N HIS A 70 -11.70 -23.44 9.30
CA HIS A 70 -12.15 -22.76 8.08
C HIS A 70 -12.74 -21.38 8.42
N ASP A 71 -13.64 -21.32 9.39
CA ASP A 71 -14.29 -20.07 9.80
C ASP A 71 -13.30 -19.07 10.39
N PHE A 72 -12.33 -19.54 11.17
CA PHE A 72 -11.24 -18.72 11.67
C PHE A 72 -10.42 -18.11 10.52
N ARG A 73 -10.01 -18.93 9.53
CA ARG A 73 -9.27 -18.43 8.36
C ARG A 73 -10.08 -17.39 7.60
N ASN A 74 -11.37 -17.68 7.38
CA ASN A 74 -12.25 -16.76 6.64
C ASN A 74 -12.39 -15.42 7.36
N ALA A 75 -12.60 -15.42 8.66
CA ALA A 75 -12.73 -14.19 9.46
C ALA A 75 -11.45 -13.33 9.39
N VAL A 76 -10.27 -13.96 9.51
CA VAL A 76 -8.99 -13.25 9.38
C VAL A 76 -8.77 -12.75 7.96
N THR A 77 -9.08 -13.57 6.96
CA THR A 77 -8.91 -13.23 5.54
C THR A 77 -9.83 -12.07 5.14
N GLU A 78 -11.08 -12.07 5.59
CA GLU A 78 -12.06 -11.00 5.27
C GLU A 78 -11.59 -9.63 5.77
N LEU A 79 -11.14 -9.54 7.03
CA LEU A 79 -10.59 -8.32 7.59
C LEU A 79 -9.30 -7.88 6.89
N SER A 80 -8.42 -8.82 6.57
CA SER A 80 -7.14 -8.55 5.90
C SER A 80 -7.33 -8.14 4.45
N ASN A 81 -8.29 -8.72 3.73
CA ASN A 81 -8.61 -8.37 2.34
C ASN A 81 -9.04 -6.92 2.19
N HIS A 82 -9.78 -6.38 3.16
CA HIS A 82 -10.16 -4.96 3.14
C HIS A 82 -8.93 -4.06 3.22
N LEU A 83 -7.98 -4.37 4.11
CA LEU A 83 -6.73 -3.63 4.23
C LEU A 83 -5.87 -3.80 2.98
N GLN A 84 -5.72 -5.01 2.47
CA GLN A 84 -4.98 -5.31 1.24
C GLN A 84 -5.53 -4.54 0.03
N ALA A 85 -6.87 -4.55 -0.15
CA ALA A 85 -7.53 -3.80 -1.22
C ALA A 85 -7.28 -2.29 -1.11
N THR A 86 -7.23 -1.77 0.12
CA THR A 86 -6.91 -0.36 0.39
C THR A 86 -5.51 -0.03 -0.11
N PHE A 87 -4.47 -0.78 0.27
CA PHE A 87 -3.09 -0.54 -0.19
C PHE A 87 -2.96 -0.72 -1.70
N ASN A 88 -3.58 -1.77 -2.27
CA ASN A 88 -3.55 -2.00 -3.72
C ASN A 88 -4.20 -0.86 -4.53
N SER A 89 -5.32 -0.34 -4.06
CA SER A 89 -6.00 0.79 -4.71
C SER A 89 -5.14 2.06 -4.68
N ARG A 90 -4.47 2.33 -3.55
CA ARG A 90 -3.58 3.51 -3.40
C ARG A 90 -2.31 3.37 -4.23
N TYR A 91 -1.72 2.17 -4.26
CA TYR A 91 -0.61 1.86 -5.16
C TYR A 91 -0.97 2.15 -6.61
N LYS A 92 -2.10 1.59 -7.10
CA LYS A 92 -2.52 1.77 -8.50
C LYS A 92 -2.75 3.23 -8.84
N LYS A 93 -3.48 3.97 -8.01
CA LYS A 93 -3.75 5.41 -8.26
C LYS A 93 -2.47 6.24 -8.29
N PHE A 94 -1.52 5.97 -7.40
CA PHE A 94 -0.24 6.68 -7.39
C PHE A 94 0.62 6.31 -8.61
N ASP A 95 0.66 5.03 -8.98
CA ASP A 95 1.39 4.52 -10.15
C ASP A 95 0.85 5.10 -11.46
N GLU A 96 -0.48 5.12 -11.62
CA GLU A 96 -1.17 5.74 -12.76
C GLU A 96 -0.86 7.23 -12.85
N PHE A 97 -1.02 7.94 -11.73
CA PHE A 97 -0.69 9.37 -11.65
C PHE A 97 0.75 9.66 -12.06
N PHE A 98 1.71 8.90 -11.54
CA PHE A 98 3.12 9.13 -11.80
C PHE A 98 3.49 8.88 -13.27
N LYS A 99 2.94 7.84 -13.87
CA LYS A 99 3.12 7.53 -15.29
C LYS A 99 2.53 8.63 -16.19
N GLU A 100 1.30 9.06 -15.88
CA GLU A 100 0.64 10.16 -16.60
C GLU A 100 1.44 11.47 -16.47
N LEU A 101 1.97 11.78 -15.29
CA LEU A 101 2.83 12.95 -15.08
C LEU A 101 4.06 12.92 -15.99
N LEU A 102 4.76 11.78 -16.08
CA LEU A 102 5.92 11.64 -16.97
C LEU A 102 5.56 11.79 -18.45
N GLU A 103 4.47 11.17 -18.89
CA GLU A 103 3.98 11.28 -20.28
C GLU A 103 3.59 12.71 -20.62
N ASN A 104 2.89 13.40 -19.73
CA ASN A 104 2.49 14.78 -19.92
C ASN A 104 3.71 15.74 -19.93
N SER A 105 4.69 15.51 -19.05
CA SER A 105 5.92 16.31 -19.01
C SER A 105 6.75 16.12 -20.28
N GLU A 106 6.89 14.89 -20.79
CA GLU A 106 7.57 14.61 -22.07
C GLU A 106 6.87 15.31 -23.22
N LYS A 107 5.53 15.19 -23.29
CA LYS A 107 4.73 15.82 -24.34
C LYS A 107 4.81 17.34 -24.26
N SER A 108 4.71 17.95 -23.08
CA SER A 108 4.84 19.40 -22.87
C SER A 108 6.19 19.90 -23.34
N LEU A 109 7.28 19.19 -22.98
CA LEU A 109 8.62 19.51 -23.43
C LEU A 109 8.70 19.44 -24.96
N ASN A 110 8.24 18.35 -25.57
CA ASN A 110 8.27 18.19 -27.03
C ASN A 110 7.50 19.32 -27.74
N ASP A 111 6.29 19.62 -27.29
CA ASP A 111 5.43 20.64 -27.90
C ASP A 111 6.03 22.05 -27.75
N MET A 112 6.62 22.37 -26.61
CA MET A 112 7.27 23.65 -26.34
C MET A 112 8.53 23.77 -27.18
N PHE A 113 9.38 22.72 -27.25
CA PHE A 113 10.63 22.74 -27.98
C PHE A 113 10.42 22.76 -29.50
N VAL A 114 9.41 22.07 -30.03
CA VAL A 114 9.04 22.16 -31.45
C VAL A 114 8.63 23.60 -31.81
N ARG A 115 7.86 24.26 -30.95
CA ARG A 115 7.43 25.66 -31.18
C ARG A 115 8.58 26.65 -31.07
N THR A 116 9.49 26.43 -30.12
CA THR A 116 10.59 27.35 -29.82
C THR A 116 11.78 27.16 -30.74
N TYR A 117 12.23 25.92 -30.97
CA TYR A 117 13.47 25.60 -31.68
C TYR A 117 13.25 24.97 -33.06
N GLY A 118 12.03 24.54 -33.40
CA GLY A 118 11.63 24.05 -34.70
C GLY A 118 12.49 22.88 -35.20
N ARG A 119 13.06 23.05 -36.43
CA ARG A 119 13.88 22.00 -37.09
C ARG A 119 15.12 21.57 -36.27
N LEU A 120 15.72 22.49 -35.53
CA LEU A 120 16.90 22.18 -34.73
C LEU A 120 16.56 21.19 -33.60
N TYR A 121 15.41 21.35 -32.96
CA TYR A 121 14.93 20.39 -31.98
C TYR A 121 14.59 19.05 -32.63
N MET A 122 13.84 19.05 -33.75
CA MET A 122 13.44 17.81 -34.42
C MET A 122 14.63 16.91 -34.81
N GLN A 123 15.76 17.51 -35.19
CA GLN A 123 17.00 16.79 -35.51
C GLN A 123 17.69 16.19 -34.27
N ASN A 124 17.40 16.70 -33.08
CA ASN A 124 18.02 16.31 -31.80
C ASN A 124 17.02 15.78 -30.77
N SER A 125 15.76 15.58 -31.14
CA SER A 125 14.68 15.17 -30.23
C SER A 125 14.93 13.81 -29.55
N GLY A 126 15.71 12.93 -30.20
CA GLY A 126 16.09 11.63 -29.64
C GLY A 126 16.77 11.73 -28.28
N LEU A 127 17.60 12.75 -28.06
CA LEU A 127 18.29 12.98 -26.79
C LEU A 127 17.30 13.19 -25.62
N PHE A 128 16.24 13.95 -25.86
CA PHE A 128 15.22 14.24 -24.84
C PHE A 128 14.34 13.01 -24.61
N LYS A 129 14.00 12.29 -25.68
CA LYS A 129 13.27 11.03 -25.57
C LYS A 129 14.05 10.00 -24.75
N ASP A 130 15.34 9.82 -25.03
CA ASP A 130 16.22 8.91 -24.29
C ASP A 130 16.19 9.24 -22.79
N LEU A 131 16.25 10.54 -22.42
CA LEU A 131 16.14 10.97 -21.03
C LEU A 131 14.83 10.50 -20.37
N PHE A 132 13.68 10.75 -21.00
CA PHE A 132 12.39 10.34 -20.45
C PHE A 132 12.23 8.82 -20.42
N ASP A 133 12.74 8.09 -21.40
CA ASP A 133 12.72 6.64 -21.42
C ASP A 133 13.52 6.05 -20.24
N GLU A 134 14.70 6.62 -19.93
CA GLU A 134 15.49 6.23 -18.77
C GLU A 134 14.82 6.59 -17.44
N LEU A 135 14.17 7.74 -17.33
CA LEU A 135 13.39 8.12 -16.14
C LEU A 135 12.22 7.16 -15.91
N LYS A 136 11.48 6.80 -16.96
CA LYS A 136 10.40 5.81 -16.91
C LYS A 136 10.95 4.43 -16.51
N ARG A 137 12.08 4.02 -17.10
CA ARG A 137 12.73 2.74 -16.78
C ARG A 137 13.19 2.67 -15.32
N TYR A 138 13.76 3.76 -14.79
CA TYR A 138 14.08 3.85 -13.37
C TYR A 138 12.86 3.64 -12.47
N TYR A 139 11.76 4.31 -12.76
CA TYR A 139 10.55 4.25 -11.93
C TYR A 139 9.97 2.83 -11.85
N VAL A 140 9.92 2.11 -12.97
CA VAL A 140 9.37 0.74 -12.99
C VAL A 140 10.31 -0.32 -12.39
N GLY A 141 11.47 0.07 -11.88
CA GLY A 141 12.39 -0.84 -11.19
C GLY A 141 13.60 -1.28 -12.02
N GLY A 142 13.83 -0.68 -13.19
CA GLY A 142 15.03 -0.92 -13.99
C GLY A 142 16.32 -0.53 -13.26
N SER A 143 17.41 -1.20 -13.62
CA SER A 143 18.76 -0.91 -13.12
C SER A 143 19.33 0.33 -13.82
N VAL A 144 18.86 1.51 -13.42
CA VAL A 144 19.27 2.82 -13.96
C VAL A 144 19.89 3.65 -12.84
N ASN A 145 21.03 4.28 -13.14
CA ASN A 145 21.65 5.28 -12.27
C ASN A 145 21.20 6.68 -12.74
N LEU A 146 20.29 7.30 -11.97
CA LEU A 146 19.76 8.63 -12.32
C LEU A 146 20.82 9.74 -12.43
N GLU A 147 21.84 9.71 -11.58
CA GLU A 147 22.90 10.71 -11.63
C GLU A 147 23.73 10.58 -12.91
N GLU A 148 24.07 9.37 -13.28
CA GLU A 148 24.77 9.06 -14.52
C GLU A 148 23.94 9.42 -15.75
N THR A 149 22.67 9.03 -15.77
CA THR A 149 21.72 9.36 -16.84
C THR A 149 21.60 10.87 -17.04
N LEU A 150 21.47 11.64 -15.98
CA LEU A 150 21.37 13.09 -16.06
C LEU A 150 22.69 13.75 -16.46
N ASN A 151 23.82 13.23 -16.04
CA ASN A 151 25.12 13.71 -16.48
C ASN A 151 25.33 13.43 -17.97
N ASP A 152 25.01 12.22 -18.46
CA ASP A 152 25.07 11.86 -19.87
C ASP A 152 24.18 12.77 -20.74
N PHE A 153 22.94 13.00 -20.29
CA PHE A 153 22.04 13.94 -20.97
C PHE A 153 22.67 15.32 -21.15
N TRP A 154 23.22 15.91 -20.09
CA TRP A 154 23.82 17.24 -20.15
C TRP A 154 25.12 17.25 -20.97
N ALA A 155 25.93 16.20 -20.93
CA ALA A 155 27.12 16.05 -21.74
C ALA A 155 26.79 16.01 -23.25
N ARG A 156 25.85 15.14 -23.63
CA ARG A 156 25.36 15.02 -25.00
C ARG A 156 24.67 16.29 -25.50
N LEU A 157 23.93 16.98 -24.63
CA LEU A 157 23.33 18.27 -24.96
C LEU A 157 24.41 19.33 -25.25
N LEU A 158 25.46 19.36 -24.42
CA LEU A 158 26.59 20.28 -24.64
C LEU A 158 27.28 20.02 -25.98
N GLU A 159 27.58 18.78 -26.32
CA GLU A 159 28.19 18.41 -27.61
C GLU A 159 27.36 18.91 -28.79
N ARG A 160 26.05 18.69 -28.77
CA ARG A 160 25.13 19.15 -29.81
C ARG A 160 25.07 20.66 -29.91
N MET A 161 24.92 21.33 -28.75
CA MET A 161 24.86 22.80 -28.68
C MET A 161 26.22 23.40 -29.17
N PHE A 162 27.34 22.82 -28.77
CA PHE A 162 28.68 23.29 -29.16
C PHE A 162 28.89 23.22 -30.67
N GLN A 163 28.43 22.15 -31.34
CA GLN A 163 28.44 22.01 -32.80
C GLN A 163 27.55 23.08 -33.46
N LEU A 164 26.38 23.35 -32.90
CA LEU A 164 25.40 24.32 -33.44
C LEU A 164 25.90 25.78 -33.36
N VAL A 165 26.62 26.16 -32.29
CA VAL A 165 27.14 27.51 -32.11
C VAL A 165 28.49 27.73 -32.84
N ASN A 166 29.17 26.68 -33.33
CA ASN A 166 30.43 26.72 -34.01
C ASN A 166 30.38 26.00 -35.39
N PRO A 167 29.43 26.36 -36.28
CA PRO A 167 29.19 25.64 -37.53
C PRO A 167 30.35 25.71 -38.58
N GLN A 168 31.31 26.60 -38.35
CA GLN A 168 32.49 26.79 -39.22
C GLN A 168 33.58 25.74 -39.00
N TYR A 169 33.46 24.91 -37.94
CA TYR A 169 34.44 23.89 -37.60
C TYR A 169 33.91 22.47 -37.82
N HIS A 170 34.81 21.56 -38.07
CA HIS A 170 34.54 20.12 -38.04
C HIS A 170 35.08 19.52 -36.73
N PHE A 171 34.22 18.88 -35.96
CA PHE A 171 34.59 18.24 -34.70
C PHE A 171 34.61 16.72 -34.86
N THR A 172 35.71 16.07 -34.44
CA THR A 172 35.77 14.61 -34.30
C THR A 172 35.12 14.18 -33.00
N ASP A 173 34.78 12.88 -32.88
CA ASP A 173 34.19 12.34 -31.66
C ASP A 173 35.13 12.51 -30.45
N GLU A 174 36.44 12.36 -30.63
CA GLU A 174 37.43 12.60 -29.56
C GLU A 174 37.46 14.07 -29.13
N TYR A 175 37.22 15.00 -30.05
CA TYR A 175 37.15 16.42 -29.72
C TYR A 175 35.87 16.72 -28.89
N LEU A 176 34.74 16.14 -29.27
CA LEU A 176 33.47 16.29 -28.53
C LEU A 176 33.55 15.65 -27.16
N GLU A 177 34.23 14.51 -27.03
CA GLU A 177 34.52 13.90 -25.73
C GLU A 177 35.38 14.82 -24.83
N CYS A 178 36.34 15.55 -25.39
CA CYS A 178 37.08 16.57 -24.66
C CYS A 178 36.18 17.71 -24.19
N VAL A 179 35.25 18.19 -25.04
CA VAL A 179 34.29 19.24 -24.69
C VAL A 179 33.39 18.82 -23.52
N SER A 180 32.94 17.55 -23.51
CA SER A 180 32.04 17.04 -22.49
C SER A 180 32.72 16.77 -21.14
N LYS A 181 34.02 16.49 -21.10
CA LYS A 181 34.78 16.26 -19.86
C LYS A 181 34.87 17.47 -18.94
N ASP A 182 34.94 18.67 -19.51
CA ASP A 182 35.10 19.91 -18.75
C ASP A 182 33.79 20.61 -18.40
N THR A 183 32.65 19.95 -18.53
CA THR A 183 31.30 20.52 -18.32
C THR A 183 31.13 21.19 -16.94
N GLU A 184 31.71 20.63 -15.89
CA GLU A 184 31.62 21.16 -14.52
C GLU A 184 32.44 22.47 -14.35
N GLN A 185 33.58 22.58 -15.01
CA GLN A 185 34.42 23.80 -14.95
C GLN A 185 33.88 24.89 -15.88
N LEU A 186 33.42 24.51 -17.05
CA LEU A 186 32.89 25.43 -18.07
C LEU A 186 31.54 26.03 -17.65
N LYS A 187 30.72 25.28 -16.91
CA LYS A 187 29.34 25.65 -16.53
C LYS A 187 28.53 26.25 -17.68
N PRO A 188 28.50 25.62 -18.86
CA PRO A 188 27.88 26.22 -20.05
C PRO A 188 26.38 26.49 -19.85
N PHE A 189 25.72 25.65 -19.07
CA PHE A 189 24.29 25.73 -18.72
C PHE A 189 24.02 26.40 -17.36
N GLY A 190 25.02 27.13 -16.82
CA GLY A 190 24.95 27.71 -15.47
C GLY A 190 24.79 26.64 -14.38
N ASP A 191 23.96 26.94 -13.37
CA ASP A 191 23.70 26.03 -12.24
C ASP A 191 22.53 25.06 -12.48
N VAL A 192 21.84 25.16 -13.62
CA VAL A 192 20.64 24.36 -13.90
C VAL A 192 20.91 22.85 -13.86
N PRO A 193 21.97 22.32 -14.50
CA PRO A 193 22.25 20.87 -14.46
C PRO A 193 22.38 20.33 -13.05
N ARG A 194 23.14 21.01 -12.20
CA ARG A 194 23.35 20.62 -10.80
C ARG A 194 22.07 20.66 -9.97
N LYS A 195 21.28 21.73 -10.11
CA LYS A 195 20.01 21.89 -9.38
C LYS A 195 18.99 20.87 -9.84
N LEU A 196 18.81 20.69 -11.15
CA LEU A 196 17.86 19.75 -11.73
C LEU A 196 18.23 18.29 -11.39
N LYS A 197 19.51 17.92 -11.50
CA LYS A 197 20.00 16.59 -11.09
C LYS A 197 19.59 16.28 -9.66
N LEU A 198 19.85 17.18 -8.71
CA LEU A 198 19.52 16.97 -7.31
C LEU A 198 18.00 16.85 -7.07
N GLN A 199 17.20 17.71 -7.74
CA GLN A 199 15.75 17.73 -7.59
C GLN A 199 15.12 16.46 -8.18
N VAL A 200 15.49 16.09 -9.40
CA VAL A 200 15.00 14.88 -10.09
C VAL A 200 15.36 13.63 -9.27
N THR A 201 16.63 13.46 -8.91
CA THR A 201 17.07 12.27 -8.16
C THR A 201 16.28 12.11 -6.86
N ARG A 202 16.14 13.17 -6.07
CA ARG A 202 15.41 13.11 -4.79
C ARG A 202 13.92 12.81 -4.97
N ALA A 203 13.27 13.47 -5.92
CA ALA A 203 11.85 13.27 -6.19
C ALA A 203 11.55 11.87 -6.73
N PHE A 204 12.37 11.36 -7.67
CA PHE A 204 12.20 10.02 -8.23
C PHE A 204 12.47 8.92 -7.22
N VAL A 205 13.51 9.06 -6.38
CA VAL A 205 13.79 8.12 -5.29
C VAL A 205 12.61 8.07 -4.33
N ALA A 206 12.09 9.23 -3.92
CA ALA A 206 10.93 9.29 -3.01
C ALA A 206 9.68 8.67 -3.63
N ALA A 207 9.34 9.03 -4.87
CA ALA A 207 8.16 8.50 -5.57
C ALA A 207 8.24 6.98 -5.78
N ARG A 208 9.38 6.48 -6.25
CA ARG A 208 9.62 5.03 -6.42
C ARG A 208 9.52 4.29 -5.08
N THR A 209 10.17 4.80 -4.03
CA THR A 209 10.12 4.21 -2.68
C THR A 209 8.69 4.17 -2.16
N PHE A 210 7.93 5.23 -2.38
CA PHE A 210 6.54 5.31 -1.94
C PHE A 210 5.65 4.28 -2.65
N ALA A 211 5.72 4.21 -3.98
CA ALA A 211 4.98 3.23 -4.77
C ALA A 211 5.35 1.79 -4.38
N GLN A 212 6.64 1.49 -4.29
CA GLN A 212 7.13 0.16 -3.89
C GLN A 212 6.72 -0.19 -2.47
N GLY A 213 6.76 0.76 -1.53
CA GLY A 213 6.31 0.56 -0.16
C GLY A 213 4.82 0.16 -0.10
N LEU A 214 3.95 0.83 -0.86
CA LEU A 214 2.53 0.46 -0.95
C LEU A 214 2.32 -0.96 -1.52
N ALA A 215 3.10 -1.33 -2.55
CA ALA A 215 3.05 -2.67 -3.13
C ALA A 215 3.54 -3.74 -2.15
N VAL A 216 4.65 -3.49 -1.46
CA VAL A 216 5.20 -4.40 -0.44
C VAL A 216 4.20 -4.59 0.70
N ALA A 217 3.56 -3.51 1.19
CA ALA A 217 2.53 -3.62 2.21
C ALA A 217 1.38 -4.55 1.80
N ARG A 218 0.86 -4.37 0.58
CA ARG A 218 -0.16 -5.26 0.00
C ARG A 218 0.27 -6.73 0.05
N ASP A 219 1.50 -7.01 -0.35
CA ASP A 219 2.02 -8.38 -0.45
C ASP A 219 2.31 -8.99 0.94
N VAL A 220 2.78 -8.17 1.89
CA VAL A 220 2.96 -8.57 3.29
C VAL A 220 1.61 -8.91 3.92
N ILE A 221 0.58 -8.08 3.75
CA ILE A 221 -0.77 -8.34 4.27
C ILE A 221 -1.27 -9.68 3.74
N ALA A 222 -1.15 -9.95 2.44
CA ALA A 222 -1.57 -11.22 1.83
C ALA A 222 -0.87 -12.45 2.44
N ARG A 223 0.43 -12.35 2.72
CA ARG A 223 1.20 -13.47 3.29
C ARG A 223 0.89 -13.69 4.77
N VAL A 224 0.77 -12.61 5.55
CA VAL A 224 0.54 -12.68 7.00
C VAL A 224 -0.89 -13.09 7.33
N SER A 225 -1.85 -12.80 6.45
CA SER A 225 -3.25 -13.23 6.60
C SER A 225 -3.49 -14.72 6.34
N ALA A 226 -2.56 -15.43 5.73
CA ALA A 226 -2.63 -16.88 5.49
C ALA A 226 -2.36 -17.67 6.79
N VAL A 227 -3.28 -17.59 7.74
CA VAL A 227 -3.14 -18.18 9.08
C VAL A 227 -3.49 -19.65 9.11
N ASN A 228 -2.71 -20.43 9.88
CA ASN A 228 -3.03 -21.82 10.22
C ASN A 228 -2.93 -21.95 11.75
N PRO A 229 -4.03 -22.29 12.43
CA PRO A 229 -3.99 -22.48 13.87
C PRO A 229 -3.15 -23.72 14.25
N THR A 230 -2.42 -23.62 15.34
CA THR A 230 -1.72 -24.76 15.96
C THR A 230 -2.74 -25.83 16.38
N PRO A 231 -2.31 -27.09 16.66
CA PRO A 231 -3.22 -28.10 17.18
C PRO A 231 -4.00 -27.65 18.42
N GLN A 232 -3.33 -26.97 19.36
CA GLN A 232 -3.95 -26.41 20.57
C GLN A 232 -4.92 -25.28 20.22
N GLY A 233 -4.52 -24.38 19.29
CA GLY A 233 -5.39 -23.33 18.78
C GLY A 233 -6.63 -23.89 18.11
N ALA A 234 -6.51 -24.95 17.31
CA ALA A 234 -7.65 -25.62 16.68
C ALA A 234 -8.63 -26.22 17.70
N GLN A 235 -8.11 -26.81 18.79
CA GLN A 235 -8.95 -27.27 19.89
C GLN A 235 -9.66 -26.13 20.60
N ALA A 236 -8.97 -25.02 20.84
CA ALA A 236 -9.56 -23.83 21.46
C ALA A 236 -10.65 -23.21 20.58
N LEU A 237 -10.43 -23.15 19.26
CA LEU A 237 -11.41 -22.68 18.28
C LEU A 237 -12.65 -23.58 18.24
N LEU A 238 -12.46 -24.90 18.17
CA LEU A 238 -13.56 -25.86 18.27
C LEU A 238 -14.37 -25.68 19.55
N LYS A 239 -13.66 -25.60 20.69
CA LYS A 239 -14.31 -25.45 22.00
C LYS A 239 -15.10 -24.14 22.10
N MET A 240 -14.60 -23.08 21.49
CA MET A 240 -15.24 -21.78 21.46
C MET A 240 -16.47 -21.77 20.55
N MET A 241 -16.32 -22.24 19.30
CA MET A 241 -17.32 -22.00 18.26
C MET A 241 -18.38 -23.10 18.16
N TYR A 242 -18.02 -24.37 18.38
CA TYR A 242 -18.87 -25.51 18.03
C TYR A 242 -19.24 -26.40 19.21
N CYS A 243 -18.49 -26.45 20.31
CA CYS A 243 -18.90 -27.25 21.47
C CYS A 243 -20.24 -26.81 22.10
N PRO A 244 -20.72 -25.53 21.98
CA PRO A 244 -22.09 -25.20 22.35
C PRO A 244 -23.15 -26.07 21.66
N TYR A 245 -22.94 -26.40 20.37
CA TYR A 245 -23.86 -27.26 19.61
C TYR A 245 -23.93 -28.66 20.17
N CYS A 246 -22.79 -29.20 20.64
CA CYS A 246 -22.77 -30.51 21.29
C CYS A 246 -23.49 -30.54 22.63
N ARG A 247 -23.76 -29.37 23.22
CA ARG A 247 -24.55 -29.18 24.45
C ARG A 247 -25.98 -28.79 24.16
N GLY A 248 -26.44 -28.85 22.90
CA GLY A 248 -27.79 -28.37 22.50
C GLY A 248 -28.00 -26.86 22.54
N LEU A 249 -26.90 -26.07 22.62
CA LEU A 249 -26.95 -24.61 22.74
C LEU A 249 -26.72 -23.93 21.37
N VAL A 250 -27.52 -24.29 20.37
CA VAL A 250 -27.33 -23.85 18.95
C VAL A 250 -27.41 -22.34 18.72
N ALA A 251 -28.11 -21.59 19.58
CA ALA A 251 -28.28 -20.15 19.45
C ALA A 251 -27.34 -19.34 20.37
N VAL A 252 -26.47 -20.02 21.13
CA VAL A 252 -25.60 -19.36 22.09
C VAL A 252 -24.22 -19.11 21.50
N LYS A 253 -23.89 -17.86 21.28
CA LYS A 253 -22.59 -17.42 20.77
C LYS A 253 -21.53 -17.35 21.89
N PRO A 254 -20.22 -17.42 21.54
CA PRO A 254 -19.14 -17.22 22.52
C PRO A 254 -19.23 -15.88 23.24
N CYS A 255 -18.86 -15.86 24.52
CA CYS A 255 -18.66 -14.61 25.24
C CYS A 255 -17.50 -13.82 24.61
N TYR A 256 -17.61 -12.50 24.56
CA TYR A 256 -16.59 -11.64 23.94
C TYR A 256 -15.19 -11.88 24.52
N ASN A 257 -15.05 -11.85 25.85
CA ASN A 257 -13.77 -12.05 26.52
C ASN A 257 -13.18 -13.44 26.26
N TYR A 258 -14.02 -14.47 26.12
CA TYR A 258 -13.57 -15.81 25.77
C TYR A 258 -13.08 -15.87 24.33
N CYS A 259 -13.84 -15.31 23.39
CA CYS A 259 -13.45 -15.18 22.00
C CYS A 259 -12.11 -14.42 21.88
N PHE A 260 -12.01 -13.26 22.52
CA PHE A 260 -10.80 -12.43 22.48
C PHE A 260 -9.56 -13.18 22.98
N ASN A 261 -9.66 -13.93 24.09
CA ASN A 261 -8.54 -14.70 24.61
C ASN A 261 -8.12 -15.84 23.66
N VAL A 262 -9.08 -16.56 23.05
CA VAL A 262 -8.81 -17.60 22.06
C VAL A 262 -8.15 -16.99 20.83
N MET A 263 -8.72 -15.90 20.28
CA MET A 263 -8.17 -15.23 19.09
C MET A 263 -6.78 -14.65 19.36
N ARG A 264 -6.54 -14.06 20.55
CA ARG A 264 -5.22 -13.57 20.93
C ARG A 264 -4.17 -14.69 20.97
N GLY A 265 -4.54 -15.87 21.44
CA GLY A 265 -3.65 -17.04 21.40
C GLY A 265 -3.40 -17.55 19.98
N CYS A 266 -4.45 -17.64 19.14
CA CYS A 266 -4.34 -18.12 17.76
C CYS A 266 -3.59 -17.14 16.84
N LEU A 267 -3.58 -15.85 17.16
CA LEU A 267 -2.99 -14.75 16.36
C LEU A 267 -1.75 -14.13 17.03
N ALA A 268 -1.13 -14.84 17.98
CA ALA A 268 0.03 -14.31 18.71
C ALA A 268 1.16 -13.89 17.77
N ASN A 269 1.51 -14.75 16.80
CA ASN A 269 2.55 -14.46 15.81
C ASN A 269 2.25 -13.21 14.97
N GLN A 270 0.98 -12.98 14.63
CA GLN A 270 0.57 -11.77 13.92
C GLN A 270 0.67 -10.54 14.82
N GLY A 271 0.33 -10.68 16.11
CA GLY A 271 0.49 -9.63 17.11
C GLY A 271 1.93 -9.18 17.30
N ASP A 272 2.88 -10.11 17.25
CA ASP A 272 4.31 -9.83 17.38
C ASP A 272 4.86 -8.99 16.21
N LEU A 273 4.25 -9.07 15.04
CA LEU A 273 4.63 -8.25 13.87
C LEU A 273 4.19 -6.78 14.00
N ASP A 274 3.34 -6.44 14.94
CA ASP A 274 2.71 -5.10 15.02
C ASP A 274 3.74 -3.98 15.23
N THR A 275 4.84 -4.26 15.94
CA THR A 275 5.93 -3.29 16.13
C THR A 275 6.59 -2.93 14.80
N GLU A 276 7.00 -3.93 14.01
CA GLU A 276 7.65 -3.70 12.71
C GLU A 276 6.67 -3.13 11.68
N TRP A 277 5.43 -3.55 11.74
CA TRP A 277 4.36 -2.97 10.93
C TRP A 277 4.17 -1.48 11.21
N ASN A 278 4.12 -1.07 12.46
CA ASN A 278 4.00 0.33 12.84
C ASN A 278 5.24 1.14 12.43
N ASN A 279 6.47 0.60 12.59
CA ASN A 279 7.71 1.22 12.11
C ASN A 279 7.67 1.43 10.60
N PHE A 280 7.19 0.45 9.84
CA PHE A 280 6.98 0.56 8.41
C PHE A 280 5.97 1.68 8.08
N ILE A 281 4.82 1.73 8.75
CA ILE A 281 3.80 2.78 8.55
C ILE A 281 4.38 4.17 8.82
N GLU A 282 5.16 4.35 9.91
CA GLU A 282 5.82 5.62 10.22
C GLU A 282 6.81 6.03 9.12
N SER A 283 7.60 5.07 8.62
CA SER A 283 8.54 5.33 7.52
C SER A 283 7.82 5.77 6.25
N MET A 284 6.70 5.13 5.92
CA MET A 284 5.87 5.51 4.77
C MET A 284 5.24 6.90 4.94
N LEU A 285 4.83 7.26 6.16
CA LEU A 285 4.32 8.61 6.46
C LEU A 285 5.41 9.68 6.28
N MET A 286 6.66 9.39 6.69
CA MET A 286 7.79 10.30 6.46
C MET A 286 8.09 10.49 4.97
N VAL A 287 8.03 9.42 4.16
CA VAL A 287 8.19 9.54 2.70
C VAL A 287 7.05 10.36 2.09
N ALA A 288 5.81 10.14 2.55
CA ALA A 288 4.64 10.92 2.11
C ALA A 288 4.82 12.43 2.39
N GLU A 289 5.30 12.79 3.58
CA GLU A 289 5.59 14.20 3.93
C GLU A 289 6.68 14.82 3.04
N ARG A 290 7.68 14.02 2.62
CA ARG A 290 8.70 14.50 1.68
C ARG A 290 8.12 14.74 0.28
N LEU A 291 7.16 13.91 -0.14
CA LEU A 291 6.47 14.06 -1.43
C LEU A 291 5.53 15.28 -1.45
N GLU A 292 4.89 15.64 -0.33
CA GLU A 292 4.11 16.88 -0.21
C GLU A 292 5.01 18.15 -0.16
N GLY A 293 6.27 18.00 0.26
CA GLY A 293 7.20 19.09 0.49
C GLY A 293 8.39 19.10 -0.48
N PRO A 294 9.63 18.94 0.03
CA PRO A 294 10.85 19.21 -0.73
C PRO A 294 11.13 18.24 -1.87
N PHE A 295 10.46 17.10 -1.93
CA PHE A 295 10.61 16.07 -2.97
C PHE A 295 9.34 15.93 -3.83
N ASN A 296 8.55 16.99 -3.92
CA ASN A 296 7.36 17.01 -4.75
C ASN A 296 7.72 16.86 -6.22
N ILE A 297 7.26 15.75 -6.83
CA ILE A 297 7.61 15.40 -8.20
C ILE A 297 6.93 16.31 -9.23
N GLU A 298 5.71 16.82 -8.97
CA GLU A 298 5.04 17.79 -9.85
C GLU A 298 5.87 19.07 -9.96
N SER A 299 6.38 19.59 -8.84
CA SER A 299 7.22 20.81 -8.82
C SER A 299 8.55 20.66 -9.57
N VAL A 300 8.96 19.43 -9.82
CA VAL A 300 10.18 19.12 -10.58
C VAL A 300 9.89 18.89 -12.05
N MET A 301 8.86 18.08 -12.36
CA MET A 301 8.55 17.64 -13.72
C MET A 301 7.74 18.66 -14.52
N ASP A 302 6.80 19.36 -13.89
CA ASP A 302 6.02 20.38 -14.60
C ASP A 302 6.87 21.48 -15.26
N PRO A 303 7.88 22.09 -14.58
CA PRO A 303 8.73 23.10 -15.19
C PRO A 303 9.99 22.56 -15.86
N ILE A 304 10.10 21.26 -16.11
CA ILE A 304 11.34 20.68 -16.63
C ILE A 304 11.70 21.22 -18.02
N ASP A 305 10.70 21.43 -18.86
CA ASP A 305 10.82 22.01 -20.19
C ASP A 305 11.42 23.42 -20.14
N VAL A 306 10.86 24.29 -19.28
CA VAL A 306 11.33 25.67 -19.08
C VAL A 306 12.76 25.66 -18.52
N LYS A 307 13.05 24.83 -17.51
CA LYS A 307 14.40 24.75 -16.91
C LYS A 307 15.47 24.32 -17.91
N ILE A 308 15.16 23.34 -18.78
CA ILE A 308 16.09 22.92 -19.82
C ILE A 308 16.23 24.02 -20.90
N SER A 309 15.14 24.70 -21.26
CA SER A 309 15.19 25.81 -22.20
C SER A 309 16.04 26.96 -21.65
N ASP A 310 15.89 27.34 -20.37
CA ASP A 310 16.72 28.37 -19.71
C ASP A 310 18.21 27.99 -19.76
N ALA A 311 18.54 26.71 -19.55
CA ALA A 311 19.91 26.23 -19.64
C ALA A 311 20.47 26.36 -21.07
N ILE A 312 19.69 26.02 -22.10
CA ILE A 312 20.06 26.18 -23.50
C ILE A 312 20.28 27.65 -23.84
N MET A 313 19.41 28.54 -23.38
CA MET A 313 19.57 29.98 -23.58
C MET A 313 20.85 30.52 -22.90
N ASN A 314 21.13 30.09 -21.67
CA ASN A 314 22.38 30.44 -21.00
C ASN A 314 23.62 30.03 -21.80
N MET A 315 23.62 28.82 -22.37
CA MET A 315 24.71 28.37 -23.23
C MET A 315 24.83 29.22 -24.51
N GLN A 316 23.72 29.65 -25.10
CA GLN A 316 23.72 30.49 -26.31
C GLN A 316 24.30 31.90 -26.00
N GLU A 317 23.88 32.51 -24.93
CA GLU A 317 24.35 33.84 -24.50
C GLU A 317 25.86 33.82 -24.20
N ASN A 318 26.35 32.73 -23.59
CA ASN A 318 27.76 32.60 -23.21
C ASN A 318 28.59 31.82 -24.23
N SER A 319 28.04 31.55 -25.42
CA SER A 319 28.67 30.63 -26.44
C SER A 319 30.09 31.05 -26.83
N MET A 320 30.37 32.33 -27.01
CA MET A 320 31.72 32.82 -27.34
C MET A 320 32.73 32.53 -26.24
N GLN A 321 32.37 32.77 -24.99
CA GLN A 321 33.25 32.49 -23.83
C GLN A 321 33.48 31.00 -23.64
N VAL A 322 32.43 30.19 -23.78
CA VAL A 322 32.52 28.74 -23.72
C VAL A 322 33.41 28.23 -24.83
N SER A 323 33.20 28.68 -26.07
CA SER A 323 34.02 28.26 -27.22
C SER A 323 35.49 28.61 -27.03
N GLN A 324 35.83 29.84 -26.58
CA GLN A 324 37.20 30.24 -26.29
C GLN A 324 37.87 29.34 -25.23
N LYS A 325 37.18 29.01 -24.14
CA LYS A 325 37.71 28.14 -23.09
C LYS A 325 37.95 26.72 -23.62
N VAL A 326 36.98 26.19 -24.38
CA VAL A 326 37.12 24.87 -25.02
C VAL A 326 38.30 24.84 -26.02
N PHE A 327 38.41 25.84 -26.89
CA PHE A 327 39.53 25.91 -27.84
C PHE A 327 40.88 26.03 -27.13
N HIS A 328 40.95 26.66 -25.99
CA HIS A 328 42.14 26.71 -25.16
C HIS A 328 42.48 25.34 -24.53
N GLY A 329 41.45 24.62 -23.99
CA GLY A 329 41.64 23.35 -23.32
C GLY A 329 41.78 22.14 -24.26
N CYS A 330 40.90 22.03 -25.27
CA CYS A 330 40.88 20.91 -26.22
C CYS A 330 41.70 21.16 -27.51
N GLY A 331 42.28 22.34 -27.64
CA GLY A 331 42.99 22.74 -28.86
C GLY A 331 42.10 23.34 -29.97
N GLN A 332 42.73 23.83 -31.02
CA GLN A 332 41.99 24.44 -32.14
C GLN A 332 41.38 23.37 -33.03
N PRO A 333 40.06 23.43 -33.30
CA PRO A 333 39.43 22.47 -34.20
C PRO A 333 39.79 22.74 -35.67
N LYS A 334 39.63 21.73 -36.55
CA LYS A 334 39.85 21.88 -37.98
C LYS A 334 38.73 22.71 -38.60
N THR A 335 39.10 23.78 -39.33
CA THR A 335 38.14 24.54 -40.12
C THR A 335 37.63 23.71 -41.31
N LEU A 336 36.34 23.81 -41.62
CA LEU A 336 35.77 23.29 -42.85
C LEU A 336 36.45 24.03 -44.02
N ALA A 337 37.20 23.32 -44.85
CA ALA A 337 37.80 23.93 -46.06
C ALA A 337 36.68 24.50 -46.92
N GLN A 338 36.72 25.83 -47.15
CA GLN A 338 35.75 26.55 -47.97
C GLN A 338 35.76 26.04 -49.42
N SER A 339 34.84 25.14 -49.78
CA SER A 339 34.50 24.91 -51.16
C SER A 339 33.31 25.80 -51.55
N ARG A 340 33.63 26.96 -52.17
CA ARG A 340 32.76 27.99 -52.75
C ARG A 340 32.16 29.03 -51.81
N PRO A 341 32.10 30.30 -52.19
CA PRO A 341 31.49 31.36 -51.44
C PRO A 341 29.95 31.16 -51.44
N ALA A 342 29.41 30.65 -50.35
CA ALA A 342 28.01 30.66 -50.12
C ALA A 342 27.58 32.12 -49.84
N ARG A 343 26.54 32.60 -50.57
CA ARG A 343 25.85 33.85 -50.30
C ARG A 343 25.69 33.99 -48.81
N SER A 344 26.12 35.15 -48.30
CA SER A 344 25.94 35.57 -46.93
C SER A 344 24.49 35.34 -46.46
N VAL A 345 24.28 34.31 -45.67
CA VAL A 345 23.05 34.19 -44.91
C VAL A 345 23.12 35.25 -43.81
N PRO A 346 22.11 36.10 -43.64
CA PRO A 346 22.14 37.17 -42.64
C PRO A 346 22.36 36.57 -41.27
N GLU A 347 23.23 37.18 -40.49
CA GLU A 347 23.64 36.84 -39.11
C GLU A 347 22.50 36.91 -38.08
N SER A 348 21.26 37.14 -38.53
CA SER A 348 20.05 37.30 -37.70
C SER A 348 19.24 36.02 -37.51
N GLY A 349 19.78 34.83 -37.85
CA GLY A 349 18.98 33.59 -37.89
C GLY A 349 18.65 32.96 -36.57
N PHE A 350 19.41 33.16 -35.51
CA PHE A 350 19.24 32.44 -34.27
C PHE A 350 18.55 33.24 -33.16
N SER A 351 18.81 34.55 -33.09
CA SER A 351 18.22 35.40 -32.02
C SER A 351 16.80 35.92 -32.30
N ALA A 352 16.31 35.86 -33.55
CA ALA A 352 15.10 36.60 -33.95
C ALA A 352 13.81 35.76 -33.90
N ARG A 353 13.82 34.50 -33.46
CA ARG A 353 12.66 33.58 -33.53
C ARG A 353 12.17 33.06 -32.19
N PHE A 354 12.70 33.54 -31.08
CA PHE A 354 12.19 33.12 -29.77
C PHE A 354 10.93 33.91 -29.41
N ARG A 355 9.75 33.28 -29.48
CA ARG A 355 8.56 33.80 -28.80
C ARG A 355 8.72 33.50 -27.31
N PRO A 356 8.59 34.51 -26.44
CA PRO A 356 8.56 34.26 -25.01
C PRO A 356 7.40 33.31 -24.69
N TYR A 357 7.71 32.28 -23.90
CA TYR A 357 6.74 31.28 -23.41
C TYR A 357 5.69 31.99 -22.54
N ASN A 358 4.40 31.74 -22.85
CA ASN A 358 3.30 32.19 -22.00
C ASN A 358 2.94 31.07 -21.00
N PRO A 359 3.13 31.28 -19.67
CA PRO A 359 2.86 30.26 -18.65
C PRO A 359 1.38 29.83 -18.57
N GLU A 360 0.46 30.60 -19.15
CA GLU A 360 -0.99 30.36 -19.10
C GLU A 360 -1.46 29.21 -20.03
N GLU A 361 -0.61 28.72 -20.93
CA GLU A 361 -0.96 27.63 -21.87
C GLU A 361 -0.53 26.22 -21.36
N ARG A 362 -0.25 26.05 -20.08
CA ARG A 362 0.06 24.71 -19.54
C ARG A 362 -1.15 23.80 -19.59
N PRO A 363 -1.02 22.60 -20.13
CA PRO A 363 -2.03 21.57 -19.87
C PRO A 363 -1.97 21.22 -18.39
N THR A 364 -3.01 21.58 -17.63
CA THR A 364 -3.26 21.02 -16.31
C THR A 364 -3.33 19.50 -16.46
N THR A 365 -2.69 18.75 -15.55
CA THR A 365 -2.82 17.29 -15.51
C THR A 365 -4.29 16.92 -15.70
N ALA A 366 -4.61 16.13 -16.73
CA ALA A 366 -5.97 15.89 -17.20
C ALA A 366 -6.89 15.23 -16.16
N ALA A 367 -6.32 14.68 -15.09
CA ALA A 367 -7.07 13.98 -14.04
C ALA A 367 -7.61 14.88 -12.92
N GLY A 368 -7.26 16.19 -12.86
CA GLY A 368 -7.69 17.06 -11.76
C GLY A 368 -7.31 16.57 -10.36
N THR A 369 -6.48 15.55 -10.27
CA THR A 369 -6.00 14.96 -9.02
C THR A 369 -4.57 15.43 -8.82
N SER A 370 -4.34 16.39 -7.92
CA SER A 370 -2.99 16.80 -7.54
C SER A 370 -2.31 15.72 -6.70
N LEU A 371 -0.98 15.66 -6.77
CA LEU A 371 -0.16 14.81 -5.90
C LEU A 371 -0.55 14.95 -4.43
N ASP A 372 -0.78 16.17 -3.98
CA ASP A 372 -1.12 16.49 -2.59
C ASP A 372 -2.38 15.75 -2.12
N ARG A 373 -3.43 15.70 -2.95
CA ARG A 373 -4.66 14.96 -2.63
C ARG A 373 -4.43 13.46 -2.54
N LEU A 374 -3.66 12.90 -3.49
CA LEU A 374 -3.32 11.48 -3.48
C LEU A 374 -2.51 11.11 -2.25
N VAL A 375 -1.49 11.90 -1.93
CA VAL A 375 -0.61 11.65 -0.79
C VAL A 375 -1.36 11.83 0.53
N THR A 376 -2.22 12.84 0.64
CA THR A 376 -3.07 13.06 1.82
C THR A 376 -4.03 11.88 2.05
N ASP A 377 -4.72 11.38 1.01
CA ASP A 377 -5.58 10.18 1.13
C ASP A 377 -4.78 8.95 1.58
N VAL A 378 -3.58 8.74 1.02
CA VAL A 378 -2.71 7.64 1.45
C VAL A 378 -2.28 7.80 2.91
N LYS A 379 -1.89 9.02 3.35
CA LYS A 379 -1.51 9.28 4.74
C LYS A 379 -2.63 8.93 5.73
N GLU A 380 -3.88 9.27 5.39
CA GLU A 380 -5.03 8.90 6.22
C GLU A 380 -5.19 7.38 6.32
N LYS A 381 -5.05 6.66 5.21
CA LYS A 381 -5.15 5.20 5.20
C LYS A 381 -3.98 4.52 5.92
N LEU A 382 -2.77 5.05 5.81
CA LEU A 382 -1.62 4.59 6.58
C LEU A 382 -1.85 4.75 8.08
N LYS A 383 -2.36 5.91 8.53
CA LYS A 383 -2.69 6.15 9.95
C LYS A 383 -3.75 5.18 10.47
N GLN A 384 -4.78 4.87 9.67
CA GLN A 384 -5.82 3.91 10.01
C GLN A 384 -5.30 2.46 10.07
N ALA A 385 -4.23 2.15 9.32
CA ALA A 385 -3.61 0.83 9.32
C ALA A 385 -2.68 0.55 10.52
N ARG A 386 -2.41 1.54 11.36
CA ARG A 386 -1.63 1.36 12.60
C ARG A 386 -2.31 0.35 13.51
N LYS A 387 -1.50 -0.45 14.22
CA LYS A 387 -1.96 -1.45 15.19
C LYS A 387 -2.95 -2.48 14.60
N PHE A 388 -2.94 -2.66 13.27
CA PHE A 388 -3.87 -3.58 12.63
C PHE A 388 -3.73 -5.00 13.19
N TRP A 389 -2.50 -5.50 13.29
CA TRP A 389 -2.25 -6.88 13.72
C TRP A 389 -2.58 -7.10 15.21
N SER A 390 -2.24 -6.15 16.07
CA SER A 390 -2.57 -6.23 17.51
C SER A 390 -4.06 -6.06 17.79
N SER A 391 -4.79 -5.35 16.94
CA SER A 391 -6.25 -5.17 17.06
C SER A 391 -7.06 -6.29 16.40
N LEU A 392 -6.44 -7.15 15.61
CA LEU A 392 -7.13 -8.19 14.84
C LEU A 392 -7.98 -9.13 15.72
N PRO A 393 -7.52 -9.61 16.91
CA PRO A 393 -8.34 -10.42 17.81
C PRO A 393 -9.66 -9.74 18.22
N SER A 394 -9.60 -8.45 18.56
CA SER A 394 -10.80 -7.70 18.94
C SER A 394 -11.74 -7.46 17.76
N ASN A 395 -11.16 -7.20 16.55
CA ASN A 395 -11.95 -6.98 15.34
C ASN A 395 -12.71 -8.24 14.93
N VAL A 396 -12.06 -9.41 15.01
CA VAL A 396 -12.73 -10.71 14.76
C VAL A 396 -13.85 -10.94 15.76
N CYS A 397 -13.63 -10.65 17.06
CA CYS A 397 -14.64 -10.90 18.10
C CYS A 397 -15.74 -9.84 18.17
N ASN A 398 -15.57 -8.69 17.50
CA ASN A 398 -16.64 -7.69 17.34
C ASN A 398 -17.64 -8.10 16.23
N ASP A 399 -17.30 -9.07 15.38
CA ASP A 399 -18.25 -9.62 14.43
C ASP A 399 -19.34 -10.40 15.18
N GLU A 400 -20.60 -10.04 14.93
CA GLU A 400 -21.76 -10.70 15.50
C GLU A 400 -21.82 -12.21 15.18
N LYS A 401 -21.18 -12.68 14.12
CA LYS A 401 -21.08 -14.11 13.81
C LYS A 401 -20.14 -14.85 14.74
N MET A 402 -19.11 -14.18 15.26
CA MET A 402 -18.04 -14.76 16.04
C MET A 402 -18.25 -14.71 17.54
N SER A 403 -18.96 -13.71 18.05
CA SER A 403 -19.24 -13.58 19.48
C SER A 403 -20.62 -12.96 19.76
N ALA A 404 -21.04 -13.02 21.03
CA ALA A 404 -22.28 -12.39 21.50
C ALA A 404 -22.14 -10.86 21.65
N GLY A 405 -20.95 -10.31 21.40
CA GLY A 405 -20.62 -8.90 21.63
C GLY A 405 -20.44 -8.58 23.14
N SER A 406 -19.91 -7.39 23.40
CA SER A 406 -19.62 -6.92 24.76
C SER A 406 -20.88 -6.61 25.61
N VAL A 407 -22.03 -6.49 24.96
CA VAL A 407 -23.30 -6.12 25.62
C VAL A 407 -24.04 -7.34 26.17
N ASN A 408 -23.85 -8.55 25.64
CA ASN A 408 -24.58 -9.77 25.94
C ASN A 408 -23.78 -10.78 26.79
N GLU A 409 -22.98 -10.31 27.75
CA GLU A 409 -22.16 -11.18 28.60
C GLU A 409 -22.97 -12.18 29.47
N ASP A 410 -24.26 -11.93 29.71
CA ASP A 410 -25.11 -12.76 30.56
C ASP A 410 -25.72 -13.98 29.85
N ASN A 411 -25.61 -14.08 28.52
CA ASN A 411 -26.24 -15.14 27.74
C ASN A 411 -25.29 -15.66 26.64
N CYS A 412 -24.05 -15.97 27.01
CA CYS A 412 -23.01 -16.37 26.08
C CYS A 412 -22.32 -17.65 26.57
N TRP A 413 -21.55 -18.29 25.65
CA TRP A 413 -20.76 -19.49 25.93
C TRP A 413 -19.37 -19.11 26.44
N ASN A 414 -18.98 -19.65 27.61
CA ASN A 414 -17.67 -19.37 28.24
C ASN A 414 -16.63 -20.48 28.05
N GLY A 415 -16.91 -21.48 27.21
CA GLY A 415 -16.05 -22.65 26.97
C GLY A 415 -16.45 -23.91 27.76
N SER A 416 -17.29 -23.80 28.76
CA SER A 416 -17.78 -24.92 29.58
C SER A 416 -19.29 -24.90 29.72
N ASN A 417 -19.87 -23.75 29.99
CA ASN A 417 -21.29 -23.58 30.24
C ASN A 417 -21.80 -22.25 29.64
N LYS A 418 -23.12 -22.13 29.56
CA LYS A 418 -23.78 -20.85 29.30
C LYS A 418 -23.59 -19.94 30.51
N SER A 419 -22.98 -18.77 30.30
CA SER A 419 -22.66 -17.82 31.36
C SER A 419 -23.94 -17.25 31.98
N ARG A 420 -24.01 -17.26 33.33
CA ARG A 420 -25.00 -16.57 34.14
C ARG A 420 -24.36 -15.50 35.07
N VAL A 421 -23.09 -15.15 34.81
CA VAL A 421 -22.22 -14.48 35.79
C VAL A 421 -22.54 -12.98 35.98
N GLY A 422 -23.28 -12.34 35.07
CA GLY A 422 -23.43 -10.89 35.12
C GLY A 422 -24.23 -10.35 36.31
N ARG A 423 -25.28 -11.00 36.78
CA ARG A 423 -26.12 -10.43 37.83
C ARG A 423 -25.49 -10.47 39.23
N ALA A 424 -24.83 -11.57 39.58
CA ALA A 424 -24.23 -11.70 40.91
C ALA A 424 -23.05 -10.75 41.12
N LEU A 425 -22.14 -10.64 40.10
CA LEU A 425 -20.98 -9.77 40.16
C LEU A 425 -21.38 -8.27 40.11
N ARG A 426 -22.36 -7.90 39.28
CA ARG A 426 -22.85 -6.53 39.21
C ARG A 426 -23.52 -6.11 40.53
N VAL A 427 -24.28 -7.00 41.18
CA VAL A 427 -24.85 -6.73 42.48
C VAL A 427 -23.78 -6.57 43.57
N ILE A 428 -22.72 -7.38 43.52
CA ILE A 428 -21.58 -7.24 44.47
C ILE A 428 -20.83 -5.93 44.21
N LEU A 429 -20.51 -5.60 42.95
CA LEU A 429 -19.81 -4.37 42.58
C LEU A 429 -20.65 -3.12 42.80
N SER A 430 -21.99 -3.17 42.65
CA SER A 430 -22.88 -2.05 42.98
C SER A 430 -22.97 -1.84 44.47
N LYS A 431 -22.99 -2.91 45.28
CA LYS A 431 -22.96 -2.84 46.74
C LYS A 431 -21.63 -2.32 47.29
N THR A 432 -20.50 -2.69 46.67
CA THR A 432 -19.14 -2.17 47.01
C THR A 432 -18.95 -0.71 46.61
N LYS A 433 -19.51 -0.27 45.47
CA LYS A 433 -19.51 1.16 45.11
C LYS A 433 -20.40 2.04 45.99
N ALA A 434 -21.50 1.53 46.51
CA ALA A 434 -22.37 2.26 47.38
C ALA A 434 -21.85 2.42 48.82
N GLY A 435 -20.78 1.68 49.20
CA GLY A 435 -20.15 1.74 50.53
C GLY A 435 -18.81 2.49 50.61
N TYR A 436 -18.31 2.99 49.50
CA TYR A 436 -17.01 3.71 49.47
C TYR A 436 -17.23 5.22 49.48
N HIS A 437 -17.30 5.81 50.69
CA HIS A 437 -17.09 7.23 50.91
C HIS A 437 -15.57 7.44 51.15
N PRO A 438 -14.83 8.15 50.30
CA PRO A 438 -13.47 8.51 50.64
C PRO A 438 -13.47 9.46 51.85
N PRO A 439 -12.55 9.29 52.80
CA PRO A 439 -12.47 10.20 53.93
C PRO A 439 -12.10 11.60 53.44
N ILE A 440 -12.89 12.59 53.84
CA ILE A 440 -12.59 14.02 53.66
C ILE A 440 -11.32 14.28 54.48
N LYS A 441 -10.22 14.63 53.81
CA LYS A 441 -9.01 15.13 54.49
C LYS A 441 -9.29 16.54 55.03
N PRO A 442 -8.82 16.87 56.23
CA PRO A 442 -8.94 18.19 56.83
C PRO A 442 -8.11 19.27 56.14
#